data_ab3390d952455203b18827b0850bae7f
#
_entry.id   ab3390d952455203b18827b0850bae7f
#
_cell.length_a   1.000
_cell.length_b   1.000
_cell.length_c   1.000
_cell.angle_alpha   90.00
_cell.angle_beta   90.00
_cell.angle_gamma   90.00
#
_symmetry.space_group_name_H-M   'P 1'
#
loop_
_entity.id
_entity.type
_entity.pdbx_description
1 polymer ?
#
loop_
_entity_poly.entity_id
_entity_poly.type
_entity_poly.pdbx_seq_one_letter_code
_entity_poly.pdbx_strand_id
1 'polypeptide(L)'
;MQNMYDEKGVKMNKLLKYTFMLLCCFLLMGCLPLDKETDKKSIVCTTYAQYNWLQEIIGENNSTFELTLLIKDGADLHSYQPTIKDLAKVSSADLFVYVGGESEQWVSDALKEAKNKNMLVVDMMDVLKERIKEEEHVEGMKEDHDENEDESEYDEHVWLSLINAHEVVRYLSNEVQKLDDVHKKTYEENTIRYLNDIDDLNHQYEQVVENATTKTLLFADRFPFRYLLDDYDLNYYAAFPGCSADVEASFYTITFLANKIDQLDLKSIFVIDQTNLKIAQTVKDNTQKKNQKIMYLD
;
A
#
# COMPACT_ATOMS: atom_id res chain seq x y z
N MET A 1 -53.35 68.72 15.59
CA MET A 1 -53.00 67.49 14.92
C MET A 1 -51.47 67.26 14.83
N GLN A 2 -50.64 67.93 15.63
CA GLN A 2 -49.16 67.94 15.51
C GLN A 2 -48.44 67.16 16.63
N ASN A 3 -49.13 66.70 17.66
CA ASN A 3 -48.47 66.04 18.82
C ASN A 3 -48.56 64.51 18.85
N MET A 4 -49.14 63.88 17.82
CA MET A 4 -49.31 62.39 17.81
C MET A 4 -48.26 61.68 17.06
N TYR A 5 -47.45 62.36 16.25
CA TYR A 5 -46.39 61.74 15.46
C TYR A 5 -45.04 61.67 16.17
N ASP A 6 -44.77 62.54 17.12
CA ASP A 6 -43.43 62.48 17.79
C ASP A 6 -43.29 61.35 18.84
N GLU A 7 -44.39 61.01 19.55
CA GLU A 7 -44.28 59.89 20.54
C GLU A 7 -44.14 58.51 19.91
N LYS A 8 -44.76 58.30 18.74
CA LYS A 8 -44.63 57.02 18.06
C LYS A 8 -43.24 56.83 17.37
N GLY A 9 -42.69 57.92 16.85
CA GLY A 9 -41.35 57.89 16.23
C GLY A 9 -40.23 57.62 17.23
N VAL A 10 -40.31 58.22 18.41
CA VAL A 10 -39.36 58.04 19.50
C VAL A 10 -39.41 56.59 20.08
N LYS A 11 -40.63 56.03 20.22
CA LYS A 11 -40.79 54.66 20.69
C LYS A 11 -40.29 53.62 19.65
N MET A 12 -40.56 53.88 18.37
CA MET A 12 -40.05 52.96 17.27
C MET A 12 -38.54 52.97 17.18
N ASN A 13 -37.92 54.12 17.31
CA ASN A 13 -36.45 54.21 17.32
C ASN A 13 -35.77 53.47 18.51
N LYS A 14 -36.42 53.52 19.72
CA LYS A 14 -35.87 52.72 20.84
C LYS A 14 -36.03 51.25 20.64
N LEU A 15 -37.17 50.80 20.15
CA LEU A 15 -37.37 49.35 19.83
C LEU A 15 -36.39 48.87 18.75
N LEU A 16 -36.20 49.68 17.70
CA LEU A 16 -35.24 49.38 16.63
C LEU A 16 -33.79 49.35 17.15
N LYS A 17 -33.44 50.22 18.11
CA LYS A 17 -32.11 50.16 18.76
C LYS A 17 -31.94 48.91 19.61
N TYR A 18 -32.94 48.46 20.34
CA TYR A 18 -32.86 47.22 21.12
C TYR A 18 -32.85 45.98 20.25
N THR A 19 -33.60 45.95 19.15
CA THR A 19 -33.52 44.84 18.19
C THR A 19 -32.19 44.79 17.45
N PHE A 20 -31.62 45.94 17.09
CA PHE A 20 -30.27 46.00 16.49
C PHE A 20 -29.18 45.61 17.49
N MET A 21 -29.28 46.04 18.76
CA MET A 21 -28.35 45.65 19.82
C MET A 21 -28.44 44.14 20.14
N LEU A 22 -29.66 43.57 20.14
CA LEU A 22 -29.87 42.11 20.29
C LEU A 22 -29.31 41.33 19.10
N LEU A 23 -29.46 41.84 17.89
CA LEU A 23 -28.91 41.25 16.68
C LEU A 23 -27.36 41.29 16.67
N CYS A 24 -26.76 42.40 17.13
CA CYS A 24 -25.32 42.52 17.30
C CYS A 24 -24.78 41.57 18.39
N CYS A 25 -25.51 41.36 19.49
CA CYS A 25 -25.15 40.39 20.53
C CYS A 25 -25.25 38.96 20.01
N PHE A 26 -26.19 38.62 19.13
CA PHE A 26 -26.27 37.33 18.48
C PHE A 26 -25.12 37.08 17.47
N LEU A 27 -24.66 38.11 16.78
CA LEU A 27 -23.53 38.06 15.88
C LEU A 27 -22.18 37.92 16.61
N LEU A 28 -22.09 38.40 17.87
CA LEU A 28 -20.90 38.25 18.70
C LEU A 28 -20.86 36.92 19.46
N MET A 29 -21.97 36.19 19.58
CA MET A 29 -22.00 34.82 20.12
C MET A 29 -21.63 33.74 19.10
N GLY A 30 -21.46 34.08 17.82
CA GLY A 30 -21.06 33.16 16.74
C GLY A 30 -19.57 32.87 16.65
N CYS A 31 -18.74 33.48 17.50
CA CYS A 31 -17.36 33.02 17.71
C CYS A 31 -17.30 32.02 18.88
N LEU A 32 -17.97 30.87 18.74
CA LEU A 32 -17.45 29.67 19.38
C LEU A 32 -16.04 29.50 18.83
N PRO A 33 -15.01 29.24 19.66
CA PRO A 33 -13.77 28.79 19.12
C PRO A 33 -14.12 27.53 18.30
N LEU A 34 -13.97 27.61 16.95
CA LEU A 34 -13.76 26.40 16.23
C LEU A 34 -12.68 25.68 17.04
N ASP A 35 -12.97 24.48 17.51
CA ASP A 35 -11.93 23.59 17.97
C ASP A 35 -10.81 23.79 16.96
N LYS A 36 -9.65 24.23 17.41
CA LYS A 36 -8.46 24.15 16.59
C LYS A 36 -8.38 22.65 16.27
N GLU A 37 -8.85 22.29 15.09
CA GLU A 37 -8.42 21.06 14.45
C GLU A 37 -6.92 21.08 14.69
N THR A 38 -6.46 20.25 15.62
CA THR A 38 -5.04 20.12 15.87
C THR A 38 -4.49 19.79 14.50
N ASP A 39 -3.62 20.66 14.00
CA ASP A 39 -3.08 20.61 12.64
C ASP A 39 -2.29 19.29 12.54
N LYS A 40 -3.03 18.20 12.27
CA LYS A 40 -2.47 16.87 12.22
C LYS A 40 -1.52 16.83 11.05
N LYS A 41 -0.37 16.25 11.29
CA LYS A 41 0.60 16.01 10.20
C LYS A 41 0.06 14.93 9.29
N SER A 42 0.11 15.20 7.99
CA SER A 42 -0.44 14.32 6.97
C SER A 42 0.62 13.33 6.49
N ILE A 43 0.32 12.05 6.66
CA ILE A 43 1.11 10.95 6.07
C ILE A 43 0.28 10.31 4.97
N VAL A 44 0.84 10.23 3.76
CA VAL A 44 0.20 9.60 2.61
C VAL A 44 1.05 8.42 2.17
N CYS A 45 0.43 7.28 1.91
CA CYS A 45 1.11 6.11 1.36
C CYS A 45 0.30 5.47 0.24
N THR A 46 0.97 4.77 -0.67
CA THR A 46 0.33 4.18 -1.84
C THR A 46 -0.28 2.83 -1.52
N THR A 47 0.43 1.91 -0.87
CA THR A 47 0.00 0.53 -0.66
C THR A 47 -0.39 0.23 0.79
N TYR A 48 -1.15 -0.86 0.97
CA TYR A 48 -1.61 -1.30 2.30
C TYR A 48 -0.45 -1.74 3.21
N ALA A 49 0.61 -2.33 2.67
CA ALA A 49 1.77 -2.71 3.48
C ALA A 49 2.38 -1.49 4.20
N GLN A 50 2.63 -0.41 3.48
CA GLN A 50 3.13 0.85 4.03
C GLN A 50 2.16 1.44 5.06
N TYR A 51 0.86 1.41 4.75
CA TYR A 51 -0.19 1.90 5.63
C TYR A 51 -0.20 1.16 6.96
N ASN A 52 -0.16 -0.16 6.92
CA ASN A 52 -0.13 -1.00 8.12
C ASN A 52 1.14 -0.77 8.95
N TRP A 53 2.31 -0.73 8.31
CA TRP A 53 3.57 -0.46 9.01
C TRP A 53 3.56 0.90 9.72
N LEU A 54 3.06 1.92 9.05
CA LEU A 54 2.91 3.25 9.64
C LEU A 54 1.92 3.24 10.80
N GLN A 55 0.80 2.51 10.71
CA GLN A 55 -0.14 2.34 11.83
C GLN A 55 0.53 1.69 13.04
N GLU A 56 1.32 0.64 12.83
CA GLU A 56 2.05 -0.03 13.92
C GLU A 56 3.07 0.90 14.58
N ILE A 57 3.77 1.72 13.80
CA ILE A 57 4.74 2.71 14.30
C ILE A 57 4.03 3.80 15.12
N ILE A 58 3.00 4.43 14.55
CA ILE A 58 2.34 5.58 15.20
C ILE A 58 1.39 5.17 16.34
N GLY A 59 0.85 3.94 16.30
CA GLY A 59 -0.11 3.42 17.26
C GLY A 59 -1.55 3.87 17.03
N GLU A 60 -2.53 3.07 17.49
CA GLU A 60 -3.97 3.23 17.22
C GLU A 60 -4.55 4.55 17.74
N ASN A 61 -4.08 5.04 18.88
CA ASN A 61 -4.62 6.24 19.56
C ASN A 61 -3.86 7.52 19.21
N ASN A 62 -3.19 7.56 18.08
CA ASN A 62 -2.39 8.71 17.70
C ASN A 62 -3.26 9.89 17.24
N SER A 63 -3.13 11.02 17.93
CA SER A 63 -3.82 12.28 17.58
C SER A 63 -2.97 13.23 16.74
N THR A 64 -1.67 12.91 16.55
CA THR A 64 -0.70 13.77 15.87
C THR A 64 -0.77 13.64 14.35
N PHE A 65 -1.06 12.44 13.85
CA PHE A 65 -1.02 12.14 12.42
C PHE A 65 -2.40 11.85 11.83
N GLU A 66 -2.57 12.24 10.56
CA GLU A 66 -3.63 11.76 9.67
C GLU A 66 -2.97 10.86 8.62
N LEU A 67 -3.27 9.56 8.68
CA LEU A 67 -2.72 8.57 7.76
C LEU A 67 -3.70 8.30 6.62
N THR A 68 -3.24 8.44 5.39
CA THR A 68 -4.03 8.23 4.17
C THR A 68 -3.43 7.12 3.31
N LEU A 69 -4.25 6.10 3.00
CA LEU A 69 -3.96 5.11 1.97
C LEU A 69 -4.56 5.55 0.63
N LEU A 70 -3.77 5.50 -0.46
CA LEU A 70 -4.23 5.84 -1.81
C LEU A 70 -4.89 4.65 -2.51
N ILE A 71 -4.20 3.53 -2.61
CA ILE A 71 -4.68 2.31 -3.29
C ILE A 71 -5.54 1.52 -2.32
N LYS A 72 -6.85 1.50 -2.55
CA LYS A 72 -7.87 0.91 -1.67
C LYS A 72 -8.64 -0.19 -2.38
N ASP A 73 -9.39 -0.95 -1.58
CA ASP A 73 -10.42 -1.86 -2.05
C ASP A 73 -9.92 -2.96 -3.02
N GLY A 74 -8.67 -3.41 -2.81
CA GLY A 74 -8.08 -4.46 -3.65
C GLY A 74 -7.66 -3.98 -5.04
N ALA A 75 -7.54 -2.67 -5.25
CA ALA A 75 -6.97 -2.15 -6.50
C ALA A 75 -5.50 -2.58 -6.62
N ASP A 76 -5.12 -2.95 -7.84
CA ASP A 76 -3.78 -3.40 -8.17
C ASP A 76 -2.84 -2.19 -8.39
N LEU A 77 -1.63 -2.25 -7.82
CA LEU A 77 -0.60 -1.22 -7.97
C LEU A 77 -0.29 -0.94 -9.44
N HIS A 78 -0.14 -1.99 -10.24
CA HIS A 78 0.25 -1.89 -11.65
C HIS A 78 -0.82 -1.22 -12.54
N SER A 79 -2.07 -1.21 -12.11
CA SER A 79 -3.17 -0.56 -12.84
C SER A 79 -3.62 0.76 -12.21
N TYR A 80 -3.02 1.16 -11.08
CA TYR A 80 -3.46 2.33 -10.35
C TYR A 80 -3.11 3.63 -11.07
N GLN A 81 -4.11 4.49 -11.23
CA GLN A 81 -3.95 5.85 -11.74
C GLN A 81 -4.47 6.85 -10.71
N PRO A 82 -3.62 7.77 -10.21
CA PRO A 82 -4.02 8.71 -9.18
C PRO A 82 -5.09 9.68 -9.68
N THR A 83 -6.09 9.91 -8.85
CA THR A 83 -7.08 10.95 -9.11
C THR A 83 -6.51 12.33 -8.77
N ILE A 84 -7.16 13.41 -9.25
CA ILE A 84 -6.81 14.79 -8.87
C ILE A 84 -6.85 14.96 -7.34
N LYS A 85 -7.76 14.25 -6.66
CA LYS A 85 -7.87 14.29 -5.20
C LYS A 85 -6.67 13.61 -4.53
N ASP A 86 -6.18 12.52 -5.08
CA ASP A 86 -5.00 11.82 -4.56
C ASP A 86 -3.73 12.66 -4.75
N LEU A 87 -3.57 13.25 -5.94
CA LEU A 87 -2.47 14.19 -6.21
C LEU A 87 -2.50 15.41 -5.27
N ALA A 88 -3.70 15.92 -4.93
CA ALA A 88 -3.83 17.02 -3.98
C ALA A 88 -3.38 16.63 -2.55
N LYS A 89 -3.67 15.38 -2.12
CA LYS A 89 -3.22 14.85 -0.82
C LYS A 89 -1.70 14.69 -0.81
N VAL A 90 -1.12 14.04 -1.83
CA VAL A 90 0.33 13.92 -1.97
C VAL A 90 1.01 15.28 -1.95
N SER A 91 0.47 16.25 -2.72
CA SER A 91 1.03 17.60 -2.83
C SER A 91 1.16 18.35 -1.50
N SER A 92 0.33 18.03 -0.50
CA SER A 92 0.28 18.69 0.81
C SER A 92 0.78 17.82 1.97
N ALA A 93 1.21 16.59 1.71
CA ALA A 93 1.66 15.66 2.73
C ALA A 93 2.91 16.15 3.47
N ASP A 94 3.05 15.78 4.75
CA ASP A 94 4.28 15.96 5.52
C ASP A 94 5.25 14.78 5.32
N LEU A 95 4.67 13.59 5.08
CA LEU A 95 5.42 12.40 4.66
C LEU A 95 4.64 11.69 3.55
N PHE A 96 5.34 11.38 2.47
CA PHE A 96 4.81 10.55 1.38
C PHE A 96 5.67 9.30 1.23
N VAL A 97 5.02 8.13 1.24
CA VAL A 97 5.67 6.82 1.12
C VAL A 97 5.09 6.10 -0.09
N TYR A 98 5.94 5.59 -0.96
CA TYR A 98 5.56 4.86 -2.15
C TYR A 98 6.53 3.70 -2.41
N VAL A 99 6.18 2.78 -3.28
CA VAL A 99 7.00 1.60 -3.57
C VAL A 99 8.22 1.97 -4.41
N GLY A 100 8.00 2.76 -5.45
CA GLY A 100 8.94 3.01 -6.54
C GLY A 100 8.64 2.12 -7.75
N GLY A 101 9.54 2.14 -8.75
CA GLY A 101 9.40 1.34 -9.96
C GLY A 101 8.50 1.93 -11.04
N GLU A 102 8.20 1.10 -12.04
CA GLU A 102 7.48 1.47 -13.25
C GLU A 102 6.02 1.85 -12.99
N SER A 103 5.36 1.16 -12.07
CA SER A 103 3.95 1.38 -11.73
C SER A 103 3.69 2.74 -11.10
N GLU A 104 4.71 3.37 -10.53
CA GLU A 104 4.60 4.64 -9.83
C GLU A 104 5.38 5.79 -10.48
N GLN A 105 5.68 5.71 -11.78
CA GLN A 105 6.35 6.78 -12.53
C GLN A 105 5.67 8.16 -12.39
N TRP A 106 4.33 8.16 -12.21
CA TRP A 106 3.54 9.36 -11.97
C TRP A 106 4.01 10.16 -10.74
N VAL A 107 4.68 9.52 -9.77
CA VAL A 107 5.18 10.14 -8.53
C VAL A 107 6.19 11.24 -8.85
N SER A 108 7.07 11.03 -9.81
CA SER A 108 8.07 12.02 -10.23
C SER A 108 7.44 13.37 -10.58
N ASP A 109 6.35 13.37 -11.34
CA ASP A 109 5.65 14.59 -11.72
C ASP A 109 4.83 15.17 -10.55
N ALA A 110 4.19 14.32 -9.75
CA ALA A 110 3.47 14.78 -8.57
C ALA A 110 4.39 15.51 -7.57
N LEU A 111 5.62 15.02 -7.37
CA LEU A 111 6.60 15.63 -6.46
C LEU A 111 7.12 16.99 -6.97
N LYS A 112 7.31 17.16 -8.30
CA LYS A 112 7.69 18.45 -8.89
C LYS A 112 6.68 19.55 -8.56
N GLU A 113 5.39 19.20 -8.60
CA GLU A 113 4.27 20.11 -8.39
C GLU A 113 3.82 20.16 -6.91
N ALA A 114 4.50 19.47 -6.00
CA ALA A 114 4.15 19.44 -4.58
C ALA A 114 4.17 20.84 -3.95
N LYS A 115 3.12 21.16 -3.18
CA LYS A 115 2.99 22.43 -2.44
C LYS A 115 3.89 22.46 -1.21
N ASN A 116 3.93 21.35 -0.47
CA ASN A 116 4.81 21.22 0.68
C ASN A 116 6.24 20.89 0.21
N LYS A 117 7.10 21.89 0.18
CA LYS A 117 8.51 21.71 -0.23
C LYS A 117 9.40 21.10 0.87
N ASN A 118 8.85 20.93 2.09
CA ASN A 118 9.53 20.30 3.22
C ASN A 118 9.03 18.87 3.46
N MET A 119 8.22 18.33 2.55
CA MET A 119 7.71 16.96 2.61
C MET A 119 8.87 15.97 2.67
N LEU A 120 8.80 15.04 3.61
CA LEU A 120 9.66 13.86 3.61
C LEU A 120 9.13 12.88 2.57
N VAL A 121 10.02 12.31 1.78
CA VAL A 121 9.65 11.36 0.71
C VAL A 121 10.43 10.09 0.91
N VAL A 122 9.74 8.95 0.90
CA VAL A 122 10.32 7.63 1.03
C VAL A 122 9.92 6.79 -0.18
N ASP A 123 10.90 6.49 -1.00
CA ASP A 123 10.87 5.47 -2.03
C ASP A 123 11.39 4.17 -1.42
N MET A 124 10.55 3.13 -1.36
CA MET A 124 10.94 1.87 -0.72
C MET A 124 12.04 1.15 -1.50
N MET A 125 12.00 1.18 -2.82
CA MET A 125 13.04 0.56 -3.64
C MET A 125 14.37 1.28 -3.45
N ASP A 126 14.38 2.63 -3.33
CA ASP A 126 15.60 3.39 -3.04
C ASP A 126 16.15 3.09 -1.62
N VAL A 127 15.29 2.88 -0.63
CA VAL A 127 15.69 2.43 0.72
C VAL A 127 16.38 1.06 0.66
N LEU A 128 15.87 0.16 -0.19
CA LEU A 128 16.30 -1.25 -0.29
C LEU A 128 17.45 -1.49 -1.28
N LYS A 129 17.89 -0.53 -2.04
CA LYS A 129 18.92 -0.54 -3.11
C LYS A 129 19.60 -1.87 -3.42
N GLU A 130 20.37 -2.37 -2.47
CA GLU A 130 21.20 -3.58 -2.58
C GLU A 130 20.38 -4.89 -2.63
N ARG A 131 19.07 -4.79 -2.34
CA ARG A 131 18.17 -5.93 -2.19
C ARG A 131 17.12 -6.01 -3.29
N ILE A 132 17.01 -4.98 -4.13
CA ILE A 132 16.07 -5.01 -5.26
C ILE A 132 16.52 -6.03 -6.30
N LYS A 133 15.56 -6.71 -6.90
CA LYS A 133 15.77 -7.78 -7.87
C LYS A 133 15.09 -7.44 -9.19
N GLU A 134 15.71 -7.82 -10.26
CA GLU A 134 15.08 -7.77 -11.58
C GLU A 134 13.93 -8.76 -11.65
N GLU A 135 12.89 -8.45 -12.42
CA GLU A 135 11.83 -9.40 -12.69
C GLU A 135 12.39 -10.64 -13.37
N GLU A 136 11.90 -11.82 -13.01
CA GLU A 136 12.44 -13.08 -13.49
C GLU A 136 11.43 -13.82 -14.37
N HIS A 137 11.87 -14.21 -15.54
CA HIS A 137 11.14 -15.12 -16.42
C HIS A 137 11.66 -16.55 -16.22
N VAL A 138 10.87 -17.39 -15.56
CA VAL A 138 11.23 -18.78 -15.37
C VAL A 138 10.72 -19.67 -16.50
N GLU A 139 11.33 -20.85 -16.63
CA GLU A 139 10.96 -21.84 -17.64
C GLU A 139 9.44 -22.15 -17.61
N GLY A 140 8.78 -22.07 -18.76
CA GLY A 140 7.35 -22.31 -18.93
C GLY A 140 6.47 -21.07 -18.96
N MET A 141 6.97 -19.92 -18.55
CA MET A 141 6.31 -18.65 -18.84
C MET A 141 6.35 -18.38 -20.35
N LYS A 142 5.38 -17.63 -20.84
CA LYS A 142 5.39 -17.19 -22.24
C LYS A 142 6.52 -16.17 -22.39
N GLU A 143 7.46 -16.46 -23.28
CA GLU A 143 8.42 -15.45 -23.73
C GLU A 143 7.67 -14.50 -24.67
N ASP A 144 7.36 -13.32 -24.22
CA ASP A 144 6.97 -12.23 -25.10
C ASP A 144 8.25 -11.75 -25.78
N HIS A 145 8.50 -12.26 -27.00
CA HIS A 145 9.57 -11.80 -27.88
C HIS A 145 9.19 -10.42 -28.47
N ASP A 146 9.16 -9.41 -27.67
CA ASP A 146 9.35 -8.06 -28.14
C ASP A 146 10.87 -7.79 -28.15
N GLU A 147 11.46 -7.90 -29.36
CA GLU A 147 12.90 -7.76 -29.61
C GLU A 147 13.50 -6.36 -29.27
N ASN A 148 12.81 -5.56 -28.49
CA ASN A 148 13.19 -4.16 -28.20
C ASN A 148 13.30 -3.81 -26.69
N GLU A 149 13.16 -4.74 -25.77
CA GLU A 149 13.29 -4.44 -24.33
C GLU A 149 14.67 -4.90 -23.80
N ASP A 150 15.66 -4.02 -23.99
CA ASP A 150 17.02 -4.12 -23.39
C ASP A 150 17.07 -3.58 -21.95
N GLU A 151 15.94 -3.21 -21.35
CA GLU A 151 15.87 -2.73 -19.96
C GLU A 151 15.15 -3.79 -19.10
N SER A 152 15.90 -4.48 -18.25
CA SER A 152 15.33 -5.38 -17.25
C SER A 152 14.52 -4.55 -16.25
N GLU A 153 13.21 -4.83 -16.15
CA GLU A 153 12.37 -4.23 -15.13
C GLU A 153 12.69 -4.85 -13.77
N TYR A 154 12.57 -4.03 -12.73
CA TYR A 154 12.71 -4.52 -11.35
C TYR A 154 11.37 -5.03 -10.82
N ASP A 155 11.40 -6.12 -10.08
CA ASP A 155 10.23 -6.61 -9.36
C ASP A 155 9.87 -5.64 -8.23
N GLU A 156 8.67 -5.07 -8.30
CA GLU A 156 8.17 -4.04 -7.38
C GLU A 156 7.62 -4.61 -6.07
N HIS A 157 7.44 -5.94 -5.95
CA HIS A 157 6.79 -6.57 -4.80
C HIS A 157 7.72 -6.70 -3.57
N VAL A 158 8.54 -5.68 -3.34
CA VAL A 158 9.58 -5.63 -2.29
C VAL A 158 9.02 -5.84 -0.88
N TRP A 159 7.75 -5.51 -0.65
CA TRP A 159 7.08 -5.63 0.65
C TRP A 159 6.72 -7.06 1.05
N LEU A 160 6.81 -8.02 0.11
CA LEU A 160 6.52 -9.43 0.36
C LEU A 160 7.71 -10.20 0.97
N SER A 161 8.83 -9.53 1.20
CA SER A 161 9.96 -10.03 1.99
C SER A 161 9.86 -9.53 3.43
N LEU A 162 9.95 -10.44 4.41
CA LEU A 162 10.00 -10.06 5.83
C LEU A 162 11.30 -9.34 6.19
N ILE A 163 12.39 -9.67 5.52
CA ILE A 163 13.68 -9.01 5.70
C ILE A 163 13.63 -7.57 5.17
N ASN A 164 13.02 -7.36 4.01
CA ASN A 164 12.81 -6.01 3.45
C ASN A 164 11.83 -5.22 4.33
N ALA A 165 10.73 -5.84 4.77
CA ALA A 165 9.76 -5.21 5.68
C ALA A 165 10.44 -4.71 6.96
N HIS A 166 11.30 -5.52 7.57
CA HIS A 166 12.07 -5.14 8.76
C HIS A 166 12.93 -3.88 8.52
N GLU A 167 13.62 -3.80 7.38
CA GLU A 167 14.46 -2.66 7.01
C GLU A 167 13.62 -1.40 6.76
N VAL A 168 12.55 -1.51 5.97
CA VAL A 168 11.66 -0.38 5.65
C VAL A 168 10.94 0.13 6.89
N VAL A 169 10.42 -0.74 7.75
CA VAL A 169 9.77 -0.34 9.02
C VAL A 169 10.71 0.47 9.90
N ARG A 170 11.97 0.05 10.02
CA ARG A 170 12.99 0.80 10.76
C ARG A 170 13.24 2.17 10.14
N TYR A 171 13.32 2.23 8.83
CA TYR A 171 13.51 3.50 8.11
C TYR A 171 12.32 4.44 8.31
N LEU A 172 11.09 3.94 8.11
CA LEU A 172 9.85 4.71 8.30
C LEU A 172 9.72 5.25 9.74
N SER A 173 10.11 4.45 10.74
CA SER A 173 10.11 4.90 12.14
C SER A 173 11.00 6.14 12.34
N ASN A 174 12.17 6.17 11.71
CA ASN A 174 13.05 7.33 11.78
C ASN A 174 12.43 8.56 11.11
N GLU A 175 11.74 8.39 9.98
CA GLU A 175 11.07 9.50 9.28
C GLU A 175 9.88 10.04 10.10
N VAL A 176 9.07 9.17 10.71
CA VAL A 176 7.98 9.56 11.62
C VAL A 176 8.52 10.36 12.83
N GLN A 177 9.64 9.90 13.41
CA GLN A 177 10.28 10.60 14.54
C GLN A 177 10.84 11.98 14.17
N LYS A 178 11.23 12.24 12.92
CA LYS A 178 11.61 13.57 12.45
C LYS A 178 10.41 14.52 12.39
N LEU A 179 9.22 14.00 12.11
CA LEU A 179 7.99 14.79 12.07
C LEU A 179 7.48 15.14 13.48
N ASP A 180 7.62 14.23 14.44
CA ASP A 180 7.14 14.42 15.81
C ASP A 180 8.18 13.90 16.82
N ASP A 181 8.98 14.81 17.31
CA ASP A 181 10.02 14.53 18.30
C ASP A 181 9.46 14.37 19.73
N VAL A 182 8.28 14.90 19.99
CA VAL A 182 7.62 14.84 21.31
C VAL A 182 7.28 13.40 21.70
N HIS A 183 6.78 12.60 20.75
CA HIS A 183 6.38 11.22 20.97
C HIS A 183 7.41 10.20 20.46
N LYS A 184 8.62 10.64 20.14
CA LYS A 184 9.69 9.81 19.60
C LYS A 184 9.86 8.46 20.31
N LYS A 185 9.88 8.48 21.66
CA LYS A 185 10.03 7.27 22.47
C LYS A 185 8.90 6.26 22.24
N THR A 186 7.67 6.73 22.11
CA THR A 186 6.52 5.87 21.83
C THR A 186 6.66 5.19 20.47
N TYR A 187 7.07 5.94 19.44
CA TYR A 187 7.29 5.38 18.10
C TYR A 187 8.42 4.35 18.09
N GLU A 188 9.49 4.61 18.83
CA GLU A 188 10.60 3.68 19.00
C GLU A 188 10.16 2.38 19.70
N GLU A 189 9.42 2.48 20.80
CA GLU A 189 8.88 1.33 21.53
C GLU A 189 7.90 0.50 20.69
N ASN A 190 7.01 1.15 19.94
CA ASN A 190 6.10 0.50 18.99
C ASN A 190 6.86 -0.22 17.89
N THR A 191 7.85 0.46 17.30
CA THR A 191 8.69 -0.11 16.23
C THR A 191 9.41 -1.36 16.71
N ILE A 192 10.06 -1.30 17.87
CA ILE A 192 10.76 -2.48 18.44
C ILE A 192 9.80 -3.65 18.63
N ARG A 193 8.59 -3.40 19.15
CA ARG A 193 7.58 -4.45 19.29
C ARG A 193 7.24 -5.08 17.95
N TYR A 194 6.93 -4.26 16.95
CA TYR A 194 6.52 -4.75 15.63
C TYR A 194 7.65 -5.46 14.88
N LEU A 195 8.90 -4.98 15.01
CA LEU A 195 10.06 -5.68 14.45
C LEU A 195 10.25 -7.06 15.08
N ASN A 196 10.01 -7.21 16.39
CA ASN A 196 10.04 -8.54 17.02
C ASN A 196 8.95 -9.47 16.48
N ASP A 197 7.75 -8.94 16.20
CA ASP A 197 6.68 -9.72 15.58
C ASP A 197 7.06 -10.18 14.15
N ILE A 198 7.73 -9.32 13.37
CA ILE A 198 8.28 -9.68 12.05
C ILE A 198 9.37 -10.76 12.18
N ASP A 199 10.28 -10.62 13.13
CA ASP A 199 11.35 -11.60 13.37
C ASP A 199 10.79 -12.96 13.80
N ASP A 200 9.79 -12.97 14.67
CA ASP A 200 9.10 -14.20 15.11
C ASP A 200 8.39 -14.89 13.91
N LEU A 201 7.76 -14.10 13.03
CA LEU A 201 7.15 -14.63 11.82
C LEU A 201 8.22 -15.18 10.85
N ASN A 202 9.33 -14.47 10.67
CA ASN A 202 10.45 -14.93 9.85
C ASN A 202 10.98 -16.28 10.34
N HIS A 203 11.18 -16.45 11.64
CA HIS A 203 11.61 -17.72 12.22
C HIS A 203 10.61 -18.85 11.99
N GLN A 204 9.30 -18.57 11.99
CA GLN A 204 8.29 -19.57 11.65
C GLN A 204 8.40 -20.02 10.20
N TYR A 205 8.63 -19.10 9.26
CA TYR A 205 8.85 -19.44 7.85
C TYR A 205 10.12 -20.29 7.69
N GLU A 206 11.25 -19.89 8.30
CA GLU A 206 12.50 -20.66 8.29
C GLU A 206 12.27 -22.10 8.77
N GLN A 207 11.60 -22.29 9.91
CA GLN A 207 11.31 -23.62 10.46
C GLN A 207 10.43 -24.46 9.53
N VAL A 208 9.40 -23.86 8.91
CA VAL A 208 8.52 -24.57 7.97
C VAL A 208 9.32 -25.02 6.74
N VAL A 209 10.14 -24.12 6.19
CA VAL A 209 10.93 -24.42 4.99
C VAL A 209 12.04 -25.42 5.29
N GLU A 210 12.70 -25.35 6.45
CA GLU A 210 13.73 -26.31 6.86
C GLU A 210 13.17 -27.74 6.94
N ASN A 211 11.92 -27.88 7.43
CA ASN A 211 11.25 -29.17 7.57
C ASN A 211 10.47 -29.60 6.33
N ALA A 212 10.43 -28.77 5.29
CA ALA A 212 9.68 -29.09 4.07
C ALA A 212 10.36 -30.20 3.25
N THR A 213 9.55 -31.14 2.79
CA THR A 213 10.03 -32.22 1.88
C THR A 213 10.15 -31.76 0.44
N THR A 214 9.50 -30.68 0.07
CA THR A 214 9.50 -30.07 -1.26
C THR A 214 9.80 -28.58 -1.09
N LYS A 215 10.80 -28.10 -1.81
CA LYS A 215 11.17 -26.68 -1.84
C LYS A 215 10.80 -25.99 -3.15
N THR A 216 9.83 -26.54 -3.85
CA THR A 216 9.32 -25.98 -5.11
C THR A 216 7.82 -25.74 -5.02
N LEU A 217 7.41 -24.53 -5.32
CA LEU A 217 6.02 -24.14 -5.42
C LEU A 217 5.63 -23.98 -6.90
N LEU A 218 4.33 -24.12 -7.19
CA LEU A 218 3.83 -23.92 -8.55
C LEU A 218 2.59 -23.04 -8.53
N PHE A 219 2.68 -21.94 -9.26
CA PHE A 219 1.63 -20.93 -9.37
C PHE A 219 0.99 -21.03 -10.76
N ALA A 220 -0.29 -21.34 -10.79
CA ALA A 220 -1.07 -21.26 -12.04
C ALA A 220 -1.71 -19.86 -12.15
N ASP A 221 -0.91 -18.84 -11.93
CA ASP A 221 -1.27 -17.43 -11.85
C ASP A 221 -0.02 -16.57 -12.06
N ARG A 222 -0.13 -15.23 -11.86
CA ARG A 222 1.00 -14.32 -11.71
C ARG A 222 1.80 -14.66 -10.46
N PHE A 223 3.07 -14.27 -10.45
CA PHE A 223 3.98 -14.61 -9.36
C PHE A 223 4.61 -13.37 -8.71
N PRO A 224 3.95 -12.73 -7.76
CA PRO A 224 4.49 -11.56 -7.06
C PRO A 224 5.42 -11.91 -5.89
N PHE A 225 5.67 -13.18 -5.60
CA PHE A 225 6.34 -13.65 -4.37
C PHE A 225 7.85 -13.85 -4.51
N ARG A 226 8.51 -13.23 -5.51
CA ARG A 226 9.93 -13.41 -5.76
C ARG A 226 10.80 -13.19 -4.53
N TYR A 227 10.61 -12.05 -3.85
CA TYR A 227 11.38 -11.72 -2.65
C TYR A 227 11.12 -12.69 -1.50
N LEU A 228 9.86 -13.10 -1.29
CA LEU A 228 9.51 -14.09 -0.27
C LEU A 228 10.20 -15.43 -0.52
N LEU A 229 10.15 -15.94 -1.74
CA LEU A 229 10.75 -17.23 -2.05
C LEU A 229 12.27 -17.20 -2.00
N ASP A 230 12.87 -16.10 -2.40
CA ASP A 230 14.30 -15.91 -2.37
C ASP A 230 14.85 -15.81 -0.92
N ASP A 231 14.10 -15.17 -0.01
CA ASP A 231 14.46 -15.10 1.41
C ASP A 231 14.65 -16.52 2.03
N TYR A 232 13.95 -17.54 1.51
CA TYR A 232 13.96 -18.89 2.08
C TYR A 232 14.52 -19.95 1.13
N ASP A 233 15.22 -19.58 0.06
CA ASP A 233 15.82 -20.48 -0.93
C ASP A 233 14.78 -21.49 -1.49
N LEU A 234 13.62 -20.98 -1.87
CA LEU A 234 12.54 -21.74 -2.48
C LEU A 234 12.52 -21.55 -3.99
N ASN A 235 12.31 -22.67 -4.72
CA ASN A 235 12.14 -22.64 -6.17
C ASN A 235 10.67 -22.49 -6.54
N TYR A 236 10.41 -22.02 -7.75
CA TYR A 236 9.05 -21.91 -8.25
C TYR A 236 8.93 -22.13 -9.75
N TYR A 237 7.69 -22.40 -10.17
CA TYR A 237 7.20 -22.28 -11.53
C TYR A 237 5.92 -21.46 -11.50
N ALA A 238 5.69 -20.61 -12.51
CA ALA A 238 4.50 -19.78 -12.59
C ALA A 238 3.98 -19.64 -14.01
N ALA A 239 2.71 -19.27 -14.14
CA ALA A 239 2.13 -19.03 -15.45
C ALA A 239 2.59 -17.71 -16.05
N PHE A 240 2.80 -16.68 -15.19
CA PHE A 240 3.17 -15.33 -15.60
C PHE A 240 4.14 -14.67 -14.61
N PRO A 241 4.94 -13.69 -15.05
CA PRO A 241 5.68 -12.80 -14.16
C PRO A 241 4.76 -12.05 -13.18
N GLY A 242 5.34 -11.45 -12.14
CA GLY A 242 4.60 -10.76 -11.08
C GLY A 242 3.80 -9.55 -11.57
N CYS A 243 4.42 -8.75 -12.43
CA CYS A 243 3.84 -7.51 -12.97
C CYS A 243 2.98 -7.73 -14.24
N SER A 244 2.83 -8.97 -14.72
CA SER A 244 2.08 -9.26 -15.95
C SER A 244 0.60 -8.89 -15.86
N ALA A 245 0.08 -8.27 -16.90
CA ALA A 245 -1.35 -8.05 -17.11
C ALA A 245 -2.07 -9.23 -17.79
N ASP A 246 -1.34 -10.30 -18.14
CA ASP A 246 -1.88 -11.46 -18.84
C ASP A 246 -2.89 -12.23 -17.99
N VAL A 247 -4.01 -12.60 -18.60
CA VAL A 247 -5.10 -13.34 -17.97
C VAL A 247 -5.35 -14.71 -18.62
N GLU A 248 -4.65 -15.04 -19.71
CA GLU A 248 -4.81 -16.29 -20.46
C GLU A 248 -3.44 -16.95 -20.73
N ALA A 249 -3.20 -18.06 -20.06
CA ALA A 249 -1.99 -18.85 -20.28
C ALA A 249 -2.01 -19.57 -21.64
N SER A 250 -0.84 -19.65 -22.29
CA SER A 250 -0.67 -20.40 -23.52
C SER A 250 -0.88 -21.90 -23.30
N PHE A 251 -1.19 -22.63 -24.38
CA PHE A 251 -1.24 -24.09 -24.29
C PHE A 251 0.10 -24.71 -23.86
N TYR A 252 1.21 -24.10 -24.28
CA TYR A 252 2.55 -24.50 -23.86
C TYR A 252 2.73 -24.34 -22.35
N THR A 253 2.40 -23.18 -21.79
CA THR A 253 2.49 -22.89 -20.35
C THR A 253 1.67 -23.89 -19.53
N ILE A 254 0.40 -24.13 -19.92
CA ILE A 254 -0.48 -25.09 -19.23
C ILE A 254 0.12 -26.48 -19.22
N THR A 255 0.60 -26.95 -20.38
CA THR A 255 1.17 -28.29 -20.53
C THR A 255 2.48 -28.41 -19.75
N PHE A 256 3.30 -27.39 -19.79
CA PHE A 256 4.56 -27.32 -19.04
C PHE A 256 4.30 -27.44 -17.53
N LEU A 257 3.41 -26.60 -16.98
CA LEU A 257 3.08 -26.62 -15.56
C LEU A 257 2.49 -27.97 -15.11
N ALA A 258 1.59 -28.56 -15.91
CA ALA A 258 1.05 -29.89 -15.63
C ALA A 258 2.13 -30.98 -15.59
N ASN A 259 3.09 -30.94 -16.54
CA ASN A 259 4.23 -31.88 -16.57
C ASN A 259 5.14 -31.67 -15.35
N LYS A 260 5.43 -30.44 -14.93
CA LYS A 260 6.24 -30.15 -13.72
C LYS A 260 5.58 -30.68 -12.47
N ILE A 261 4.25 -30.53 -12.32
CA ILE A 261 3.49 -31.14 -11.23
C ILE A 261 3.69 -32.65 -11.17
N ASP A 262 3.58 -33.34 -12.32
CA ASP A 262 3.73 -34.78 -12.38
C ASP A 262 5.18 -35.23 -12.11
N GLN A 263 6.16 -34.50 -12.66
CA GLN A 263 7.60 -34.80 -12.47
C GLN A 263 8.05 -34.65 -11.02
N LEU A 264 7.57 -33.60 -10.34
CA LEU A 264 7.98 -33.27 -8.99
C LEU A 264 6.99 -33.79 -7.93
N ASP A 265 5.92 -34.47 -8.34
CA ASP A 265 4.82 -34.99 -7.51
C ASP A 265 4.21 -33.91 -6.59
N LEU A 266 4.06 -32.69 -7.14
CA LEU A 266 3.52 -31.57 -6.38
C LEU A 266 2.07 -31.83 -6.00
N LYS A 267 1.72 -31.49 -4.75
CA LYS A 267 0.39 -31.73 -4.18
C LYS A 267 -0.53 -30.52 -4.24
N SER A 268 0.04 -29.36 -4.50
CA SER A 268 -0.68 -28.09 -4.48
C SER A 268 -0.37 -27.26 -5.73
N ILE A 269 -1.37 -26.49 -6.17
CA ILE A 269 -1.26 -25.46 -7.19
C ILE A 269 -1.68 -24.16 -6.51
N PHE A 270 -0.85 -23.15 -6.57
CA PHE A 270 -1.13 -21.86 -5.94
C PHE A 270 -1.75 -20.88 -6.92
N VAL A 271 -2.62 -20.02 -6.42
CA VAL A 271 -3.24 -18.88 -7.12
C VAL A 271 -3.30 -17.69 -6.18
N ILE A 272 -3.30 -16.48 -6.73
CA ILE A 272 -3.42 -15.22 -5.98
C ILE A 272 -4.85 -14.65 -6.04
N ASP A 273 -5.63 -15.04 -7.04
CA ASP A 273 -7.01 -14.58 -7.23
C ASP A 273 -8.01 -15.73 -7.08
N GLN A 274 -8.90 -15.61 -6.08
CA GLN A 274 -9.97 -16.58 -5.86
C GLN A 274 -11.06 -16.55 -6.95
N THR A 275 -11.17 -15.46 -7.68
CA THR A 275 -12.24 -15.26 -8.67
C THR A 275 -11.94 -15.91 -10.02
N ASN A 276 -10.63 -16.14 -10.34
CA ASN A 276 -10.20 -16.71 -11.61
C ASN A 276 -9.38 -17.99 -11.44
N LEU A 277 -10.05 -19.11 -11.19
CA LEU A 277 -9.42 -20.43 -11.06
C LEU A 277 -9.27 -21.19 -12.39
N LYS A 278 -9.58 -20.57 -13.53
CA LYS A 278 -9.66 -21.25 -14.84
C LYS A 278 -8.31 -21.87 -15.23
N ILE A 279 -7.23 -21.14 -15.08
CA ILE A 279 -5.88 -21.63 -15.42
C ILE A 279 -5.48 -22.77 -14.48
N ALA A 280 -5.62 -22.60 -13.17
CA ALA A 280 -5.29 -23.62 -12.18
C ALA A 280 -6.09 -24.90 -12.37
N GLN A 281 -7.38 -24.80 -12.66
CA GLN A 281 -8.22 -25.97 -12.96
C GLN A 281 -7.78 -26.65 -14.25
N THR A 282 -7.46 -25.88 -15.30
CA THR A 282 -6.98 -26.44 -16.58
C THR A 282 -5.62 -27.14 -16.40
N VAL A 283 -4.69 -26.55 -15.67
CA VAL A 283 -3.40 -27.17 -15.34
C VAL A 283 -3.65 -28.49 -14.59
N LYS A 284 -4.47 -28.49 -13.53
CA LYS A 284 -4.83 -29.68 -12.76
C LYS A 284 -5.43 -30.78 -13.64
N ASP A 285 -6.36 -30.45 -14.53
CA ASP A 285 -7.07 -31.41 -15.39
C ASP A 285 -6.12 -32.05 -16.43
N ASN A 286 -4.97 -31.43 -16.72
CA ASN A 286 -3.93 -31.94 -17.59
C ASN A 286 -2.86 -32.74 -16.86
N THR A 287 -2.85 -32.83 -15.52
CA THR A 287 -1.96 -33.71 -14.76
C THR A 287 -2.44 -35.16 -14.79
N GLN A 288 -1.53 -36.12 -14.55
CA GLN A 288 -1.88 -37.55 -14.51
C GLN A 288 -2.82 -37.91 -13.37
N LYS A 289 -2.59 -37.35 -12.16
CA LYS A 289 -3.33 -37.73 -10.94
C LYS A 289 -4.59 -36.89 -10.74
N LYS A 290 -4.64 -35.68 -11.22
CA LYS A 290 -5.76 -34.70 -11.10
C LYS A 290 -6.26 -34.49 -9.66
N ASN A 291 -5.39 -34.71 -8.66
CA ASN A 291 -5.76 -34.70 -7.24
C ASN A 291 -5.10 -33.55 -6.45
N GLN A 292 -4.42 -32.63 -7.14
CA GLN A 292 -3.80 -31.46 -6.53
C GLN A 292 -4.83 -30.57 -5.85
N LYS A 293 -4.44 -29.98 -4.72
CA LYS A 293 -5.23 -28.93 -4.09
C LYS A 293 -4.92 -27.60 -4.76
N ILE A 294 -5.94 -26.86 -5.16
CA ILE A 294 -5.78 -25.47 -5.52
C ILE A 294 -5.81 -24.67 -4.22
N MET A 295 -4.76 -23.95 -3.95
CA MET A 295 -4.55 -23.17 -2.73
C MET A 295 -4.44 -21.70 -3.09
N TYR A 296 -5.04 -20.89 -2.28
CA TYR A 296 -5.00 -19.46 -2.40
C TYR A 296 -3.90 -18.91 -1.48
N LEU A 297 -3.11 -18.01 -2.02
CA LEU A 297 -2.05 -17.31 -1.30
C LEU A 297 -2.28 -15.81 -1.50
N ASP A 298 -2.62 -15.12 -0.42
CA ASP A 298 -2.95 -13.70 -0.39
C ASP A 298 -1.90 -12.95 0.48
#